data_37e543fa2886ffbfb4f6e2f9d91d9500
#
_entry.id   37e543fa2886ffbfb4f6e2f9d91d9500
#
_cell.length_a   1.000
_cell.length_b   1.000
_cell.length_c   1.000
_cell.angle_alpha   90.00
_cell.angle_beta   90.00
_cell.angle_gamma   90.00
#
_symmetry.space_group_name_H-M   'P 1'
#
loop_
_entity.id
_entity.type
_entity.pdbx_description
1 polymer ?
#
loop_
_entity_poly.entity_id
_entity_poly.type
_entity_poly.pdbx_seq_one_letter_code
_entity_poly.pdbx_strand_id
1 'polypeptide(L)'
;ASVVRAAGSEVNGFSVGDEVWHSGNRDRPGTYSQFTLVDSRIVSKRPPSLSIAEAASLPLTALTSWEALIDHIRLGTPEERSNKAFLMIGGAGGVGSAAIQLARAITSGPVVATSSRPESAQWCQDMGATGIINHREPLAPQVNDFGITGFDGILSAYTPPASTLAEIIAPFGHLVMIDGTDSFDLMAFKSKSLTVTSESMFSRPQFATPDVAEQGRALASIADLVEKRQIRPTMTRHIEGLTAQHVREATAAVE
;
A
#
# COMPACT_ATOMS: atom_id res chain seq x y z
N ALA A 1 11.40 0.31 11.21
CA ALA A 1 11.71 1.49 12.02
C ALA A 1 12.99 1.25 12.82
N SER A 2 13.78 2.30 13.03
CA SER A 2 15.11 2.21 13.66
C SER A 2 15.55 3.56 14.22
N VAL A 3 16.74 3.56 14.85
CA VAL A 3 17.41 4.79 15.31
C VAL A 3 18.72 4.96 14.54
N VAL A 4 18.99 6.15 14.03
CA VAL A 4 20.22 6.46 13.32
C VAL A 4 21.41 6.31 14.26
N ARG A 5 22.38 5.45 13.92
CA ARG A 5 23.61 5.21 14.68
C ARG A 5 24.84 5.89 14.07
N ALA A 6 24.84 6.04 12.76
CA ALA A 6 25.84 6.77 12.00
C ALA A 6 25.22 7.33 10.73
N ALA A 7 25.77 8.42 10.23
CA ALA A 7 25.40 9.01 8.94
C ALA A 7 26.69 9.32 8.16
N GLY A 8 26.64 9.10 6.84
CA GLY A 8 27.74 9.51 5.94
C GLY A 8 27.87 11.03 5.89
N SER A 9 29.05 11.52 5.48
CA SER A 9 29.34 12.96 5.43
C SER A 9 28.44 13.77 4.49
N GLU A 10 27.83 13.11 3.50
CA GLU A 10 26.95 13.76 2.52
C GLU A 10 25.45 13.66 2.90
N VAL A 11 25.12 12.98 4.00
CA VAL A 11 23.73 12.85 4.45
C VAL A 11 23.27 14.16 5.08
N ASN A 12 22.17 14.68 4.56
CA ASN A 12 21.51 15.87 5.09
C ASN A 12 20.14 15.51 5.67
N GLY A 13 19.71 16.24 6.69
CA GLY A 13 18.37 16.10 7.29
C GLY A 13 18.23 14.99 8.33
N PHE A 14 19.29 14.21 8.60
CA PHE A 14 19.31 13.17 9.63
C PHE A 14 20.55 13.29 10.51
N SER A 15 20.37 13.05 11.80
CA SER A 15 21.41 13.08 12.84
C SER A 15 21.40 11.77 13.63
N VAL A 16 22.54 11.44 14.25
CA VAL A 16 22.62 10.32 15.19
C VAL A 16 21.61 10.54 16.30
N GLY A 17 20.82 9.53 16.60
CA GLY A 17 19.73 9.56 17.56
C GLY A 17 18.34 9.81 16.94
N ASP A 18 18.25 10.24 15.68
CA ASP A 18 16.95 10.38 15.02
C ASP A 18 16.22 9.02 14.90
N GLU A 19 14.95 9.03 15.22
CA GLU A 19 14.06 7.89 15.02
C GLU A 19 13.47 7.95 13.61
N VAL A 20 13.72 6.89 12.82
CA VAL A 20 13.42 6.84 11.39
C VAL A 20 12.67 5.59 10.99
N TRP A 21 12.04 5.63 9.83
CA TRP A 21 11.42 4.47 9.21
C TRP A 21 11.69 4.43 7.70
N HIS A 22 11.66 3.23 7.14
CA HIS A 22 11.91 2.95 5.72
C HIS A 22 11.48 1.51 5.39
N SER A 23 11.32 1.18 4.12
CA SER A 23 11.05 -0.18 3.64
C SER A 23 12.32 -0.95 3.25
N GLY A 24 13.46 -0.26 3.11
CA GLY A 24 14.71 -0.86 2.67
C GLY A 24 14.85 -0.97 1.15
N ASN A 25 15.82 -1.80 0.73
CA ASN A 25 16.11 -2.09 -0.66
C ASN A 25 16.35 -3.61 -0.81
N ARG A 26 15.81 -4.25 -1.85
CA ARG A 26 15.94 -5.70 -2.09
C ARG A 26 17.37 -6.15 -2.41
N ASP A 27 18.21 -5.26 -2.94
CA ASP A 27 19.59 -5.56 -3.32
C ASP A 27 20.58 -5.41 -2.15
N ARG A 28 20.07 -5.16 -0.94
CA ARG A 28 20.87 -5.02 0.29
C ARG A 28 20.38 -6.00 1.36
N PRO A 29 21.28 -6.35 2.34
CA PRO A 29 20.84 -7.09 3.51
C PRO A 29 19.65 -6.43 4.17
N GLY A 30 18.65 -7.25 4.53
CA GLY A 30 17.40 -6.78 5.14
C GLY A 30 17.55 -6.36 6.60
N THR A 31 16.41 -6.21 7.27
CA THR A 31 16.31 -5.69 8.64
C THR A 31 16.29 -6.78 9.73
N TYR A 32 16.52 -8.06 9.37
CA TYR A 32 16.76 -9.13 10.35
C TYR A 32 18.18 -9.07 10.90
N SER A 33 18.59 -7.90 11.41
CA SER A 33 19.94 -7.60 11.91
C SER A 33 19.88 -6.48 12.94
N GLN A 34 20.94 -6.37 13.76
CA GLN A 34 21.07 -5.27 14.72
C GLN A 34 21.26 -3.90 14.04
N PHE A 35 21.90 -3.90 12.87
CA PHE A 35 22.15 -2.71 12.07
C PHE A 35 21.82 -2.97 10.61
N THR A 36 21.31 -1.97 9.94
CA THR A 36 21.10 -1.99 8.49
C THR A 36 21.63 -0.70 7.88
N LEU A 37 22.15 -0.79 6.66
CA LEU A 37 22.55 0.35 5.86
C LEU A 37 21.43 0.71 4.89
N VAL A 38 21.00 1.95 4.90
CA VAL A 38 19.93 2.44 4.04
C VAL A 38 20.32 3.76 3.37
N ASP A 39 19.87 3.98 2.15
CA ASP A 39 19.99 5.25 1.44
C ASP A 39 19.12 6.31 2.13
N SER A 40 19.67 7.44 2.51
CA SER A 40 18.94 8.51 3.21
C SER A 40 17.77 9.08 2.41
N ARG A 41 17.80 8.95 1.07
CA ARG A 41 16.74 9.45 0.20
C ARG A 41 15.42 8.67 0.32
N ILE A 42 15.48 7.40 0.77
CA ILE A 42 14.29 6.55 0.98
C ILE A 42 13.89 6.44 2.46
N VAL A 43 14.40 7.32 3.30
CA VAL A 43 14.14 7.35 4.75
C VAL A 43 13.31 8.58 5.10
N SER A 44 12.46 8.45 6.10
CA SER A 44 11.78 9.58 6.74
C SER A 44 11.83 9.46 8.27
N LYS A 45 11.56 10.56 8.97
CA LYS A 45 11.36 10.52 10.41
C LYS A 45 10.10 9.71 10.73
N ARG A 46 10.19 8.87 11.74
CA ARG A 46 9.08 8.06 12.23
C ARG A 46 8.00 8.96 12.85
N PRO A 47 6.70 8.68 12.66
CA PRO A 47 5.65 9.35 13.42
C PRO A 47 5.90 9.18 14.93
N PRO A 48 6.02 10.27 15.71
CA PRO A 48 6.30 10.18 17.15
C PRO A 48 5.17 9.51 17.94
N SER A 49 3.93 9.56 17.46
CA SER A 49 2.77 8.91 18.07
C SER A 49 2.81 7.39 18.05
N LEU A 50 3.61 6.77 17.16
CA LEU A 50 3.72 5.31 17.03
C LEU A 50 4.87 4.75 17.85
N SER A 51 4.68 3.56 18.43
CA SER A 51 5.79 2.74 18.90
C SER A 51 6.68 2.29 17.74
N ILE A 52 7.90 1.84 18.03
CA ILE A 52 8.82 1.30 17.01
C ILE A 52 8.20 0.10 16.28
N ALA A 53 7.50 -0.77 16.99
CA ALA A 53 6.86 -1.94 16.42
C ALA A 53 5.70 -1.57 15.47
N GLU A 54 4.82 -0.67 15.89
CA GLU A 54 3.75 -0.13 15.04
C GLU A 54 4.30 0.55 13.80
N ALA A 55 5.29 1.42 13.96
CA ALA A 55 5.94 2.11 12.85
C ALA A 55 6.65 1.15 11.89
N ALA A 56 7.17 0.02 12.36
CA ALA A 56 7.81 -0.99 11.50
C ALA A 56 6.80 -1.74 10.60
N SER A 57 5.53 -1.79 10.97
CA SER A 57 4.48 -2.51 10.23
C SER A 57 3.97 -1.77 8.99
N LEU A 58 4.26 -0.48 8.82
CA LEU A 58 3.64 0.35 7.80
C LEU A 58 4.46 0.59 6.53
N PRO A 59 5.78 0.84 6.55
CA PRO A 59 6.49 1.45 5.43
C PRO A 59 6.33 0.71 4.10
N LEU A 60 6.45 -0.61 4.08
CA LEU A 60 6.33 -1.40 2.85
C LEU A 60 4.91 -1.29 2.26
N THR A 61 3.92 -1.61 3.06
CA THR A 61 2.52 -1.66 2.62
C THR A 61 1.97 -0.26 2.29
N ALA A 62 2.38 0.75 3.04
CA ALA A 62 1.96 2.12 2.81
C ALA A 62 2.64 2.74 1.60
N LEU A 63 3.93 2.46 1.32
CA LEU A 63 4.60 2.91 0.08
C LEU A 63 4.01 2.24 -1.16
N THR A 64 3.78 0.92 -1.14
CA THR A 64 3.08 0.22 -2.23
C THR A 64 1.72 0.87 -2.50
N SER A 65 0.96 1.16 -1.44
CA SER A 65 -0.35 1.81 -1.58
C SER A 65 -0.22 3.24 -2.09
N TRP A 66 0.76 4.00 -1.63
CA TRP A 66 1.01 5.38 -2.06
C TRP A 66 1.34 5.43 -3.55
N GLU A 67 2.33 4.66 -3.99
CA GLU A 67 2.74 4.62 -5.40
C GLU A 67 1.56 4.16 -6.29
N ALA A 68 0.83 3.11 -5.89
CA ALA A 68 -0.34 2.65 -6.62
C ALA A 68 -1.43 3.71 -6.74
N LEU A 69 -1.79 4.39 -5.66
CA LEU A 69 -2.94 5.30 -5.62
C LEU A 69 -2.61 6.69 -6.19
N ILE A 70 -1.42 7.21 -5.89
CA ILE A 70 -1.03 8.58 -6.25
C ILE A 70 -0.28 8.62 -7.57
N ASP A 71 0.77 7.80 -7.73
CA ASP A 71 1.63 7.86 -8.91
C ASP A 71 0.98 7.20 -10.14
N HIS A 72 0.31 6.04 -9.95
CA HIS A 72 -0.27 5.27 -11.05
C HIS A 72 -1.76 5.56 -11.29
N ILE A 73 -2.63 5.31 -10.31
CA ILE A 73 -4.09 5.53 -10.45
C ILE A 73 -4.42 7.01 -10.53
N ARG A 74 -3.61 7.86 -9.90
CA ARG A 74 -3.88 9.30 -9.75
C ARG A 74 -5.26 9.54 -9.14
N LEU A 75 -5.51 8.83 -8.05
CA LEU A 75 -6.80 8.88 -7.36
C LEU A 75 -7.07 10.25 -6.75
N GLY A 76 -6.04 10.99 -6.39
CA GLY A 76 -6.04 12.31 -5.76
C GLY A 76 -4.83 12.47 -4.84
N THR A 77 -4.77 13.60 -4.14
CA THR A 77 -3.80 13.83 -3.05
C THR A 77 -4.55 14.18 -1.77
N PRO A 78 -3.90 14.16 -0.59
CA PRO A 78 -4.54 14.60 0.66
C PRO A 78 -5.05 16.05 0.61
N GLU A 79 -4.39 16.91 -0.19
CA GLU A 79 -4.73 18.32 -0.36
C GLU A 79 -5.84 18.53 -1.38
N GLU A 80 -5.83 17.74 -2.47
CA GLU A 80 -6.76 17.82 -3.59
C GLU A 80 -7.57 16.53 -3.69
N ARG A 81 -8.52 16.36 -2.78
CA ARG A 81 -9.36 15.17 -2.74
C ARG A 81 -10.25 15.09 -3.98
N SER A 82 -10.18 13.96 -4.66
CA SER A 82 -11.06 13.65 -5.78
C SER A 82 -12.43 13.09 -5.32
N ASN A 83 -13.31 12.80 -6.28
CA ASN A 83 -14.54 12.02 -6.08
C ASN A 83 -14.49 10.65 -6.78
N LYS A 84 -13.31 10.22 -7.20
CA LYS A 84 -13.10 8.96 -7.91
C LYS A 84 -13.43 7.74 -7.05
N ALA A 85 -14.02 6.73 -7.68
CA ALA A 85 -14.30 5.44 -7.06
C ALA A 85 -13.08 4.52 -7.11
N PHE A 86 -12.79 3.86 -6.02
CA PHE A 86 -11.63 2.97 -5.87
C PHE A 86 -12.05 1.59 -5.37
N LEU A 87 -11.47 0.54 -5.96
CA LEU A 87 -11.60 -0.84 -5.51
C LEU A 87 -10.25 -1.41 -5.05
N MET A 88 -10.22 -1.95 -3.84
CA MET A 88 -9.11 -2.77 -3.33
C MET A 88 -9.46 -4.26 -3.39
N ILE A 89 -8.80 -5.01 -4.24
CA ILE A 89 -8.92 -6.48 -4.29
C ILE A 89 -7.90 -7.09 -3.32
N GLY A 90 -8.42 -7.85 -2.33
CA GLY A 90 -7.61 -8.35 -1.22
C GLY A 90 -7.55 -7.38 -0.04
N GLY A 91 -8.68 -6.74 0.29
CA GLY A 91 -8.77 -5.62 1.24
C GLY A 91 -8.26 -5.88 2.66
N ALA A 92 -8.36 -7.12 3.17
CA ALA A 92 -7.95 -7.44 4.54
C ALA A 92 -6.45 -7.75 4.70
N GLY A 93 -5.68 -7.79 3.61
CA GLY A 93 -4.22 -7.95 3.64
C GLY A 93 -3.50 -6.68 4.09
N GLY A 94 -2.19 -6.75 4.28
CA GLY A 94 -1.37 -5.61 4.73
C GLY A 94 -1.45 -4.41 3.78
N VAL A 95 -1.24 -4.63 2.46
CA VAL A 95 -1.39 -3.57 1.45
C VAL A 95 -2.84 -3.09 1.37
N GLY A 96 -3.81 -4.02 1.39
CA GLY A 96 -5.23 -3.67 1.36
C GLY A 96 -5.65 -2.76 2.50
N SER A 97 -5.20 -3.07 3.71
CA SER A 97 -5.47 -2.26 4.91
C SER A 97 -4.87 -0.84 4.81
N ALA A 98 -3.65 -0.72 4.27
CA ALA A 98 -3.02 0.58 4.06
C ALA A 98 -3.72 1.36 2.91
N ALA A 99 -4.02 0.69 1.79
CA ALA A 99 -4.65 1.30 0.62
C ALA A 99 -6.06 1.83 0.92
N ILE A 100 -6.88 1.09 1.68
CA ILE A 100 -8.21 1.54 2.08
C ILE A 100 -8.12 2.85 2.87
N GLN A 101 -7.27 2.90 3.89
CA GLN A 101 -7.09 4.09 4.71
C GLN A 101 -6.58 5.28 3.90
N LEU A 102 -5.55 5.07 3.08
CA LEU A 102 -4.99 6.12 2.22
C LEU A 102 -6.03 6.61 1.20
N ALA A 103 -6.76 5.70 0.54
CA ALA A 103 -7.84 6.08 -0.38
C ALA A 103 -8.88 6.97 0.32
N ARG A 104 -9.28 6.65 1.55
CA ARG A 104 -10.21 7.48 2.33
C ARG A 104 -9.66 8.89 2.64
N ALA A 105 -8.36 9.03 2.74
CA ALA A 105 -7.73 10.34 2.94
C ALA A 105 -7.73 11.19 1.65
N ILE A 106 -7.67 10.56 0.47
CA ILE A 106 -7.45 11.22 -0.82
C ILE A 106 -8.64 11.25 -1.78
N THR A 107 -9.72 10.50 -1.51
CA THR A 107 -10.97 10.60 -2.27
C THR A 107 -12.19 10.71 -1.38
N SER A 108 -13.24 11.39 -1.87
CA SER A 108 -14.59 11.41 -1.30
C SER A 108 -15.53 10.40 -1.97
N GLY A 109 -15.10 9.81 -3.08
CA GLY A 109 -15.84 8.76 -3.79
C GLY A 109 -15.88 7.43 -3.01
N PRO A 110 -16.60 6.43 -3.53
CA PRO A 110 -16.65 5.11 -2.93
C PRO A 110 -15.26 4.46 -2.83
N VAL A 111 -14.91 3.94 -1.65
CA VAL A 111 -13.73 3.10 -1.40
C VAL A 111 -14.23 1.72 -1.03
N VAL A 112 -14.20 0.82 -2.00
CA VAL A 112 -14.75 -0.52 -1.87
C VAL A 112 -13.61 -1.54 -1.72
N ALA A 113 -13.84 -2.57 -0.93
CA ALA A 113 -12.87 -3.66 -0.75
C ALA A 113 -13.50 -5.02 -1.04
N THR A 114 -12.71 -5.97 -1.55
CA THR A 114 -13.18 -7.34 -1.68
C THR A 114 -12.88 -8.13 -0.41
N SER A 115 -13.89 -8.87 0.06
CA SER A 115 -13.77 -9.84 1.15
C SER A 115 -14.85 -10.91 1.00
N SER A 116 -14.56 -12.14 1.45
CA SER A 116 -15.51 -13.26 1.42
C SER A 116 -15.82 -13.85 2.81
N ARG A 117 -15.20 -13.32 3.87
CA ARG A 117 -15.42 -13.77 5.25
C ARG A 117 -15.88 -12.59 6.10
N PRO A 118 -16.83 -12.80 7.04
CA PRO A 118 -17.38 -11.73 7.89
C PRO A 118 -16.29 -10.94 8.63
N GLU A 119 -15.28 -11.63 9.20
CA GLU A 119 -14.20 -11.00 9.97
C GLU A 119 -13.33 -10.10 9.08
N SER A 120 -13.01 -10.57 7.88
CA SER A 120 -12.25 -9.78 6.90
C SER A 120 -13.07 -8.60 6.37
N ALA A 121 -14.38 -8.76 6.20
CA ALA A 121 -15.27 -7.68 5.79
C ALA A 121 -15.33 -6.59 6.86
N GLN A 122 -15.52 -6.99 8.13
CA GLN A 122 -15.50 -6.06 9.27
C GLN A 122 -14.16 -5.32 9.37
N TRP A 123 -13.04 -6.03 9.23
CA TRP A 123 -11.72 -5.42 9.19
C TRP A 123 -11.60 -4.34 8.13
N CYS A 124 -12.03 -4.62 6.89
CA CYS A 124 -12.01 -3.64 5.81
C CYS A 124 -12.86 -2.40 6.14
N GLN A 125 -14.04 -2.58 6.73
CA GLN A 125 -14.89 -1.48 7.20
C GLN A 125 -14.21 -0.68 8.31
N ASP A 126 -13.56 -1.34 9.26
CA ASP A 126 -12.79 -0.69 10.34
C ASP A 126 -11.58 0.10 9.79
N MET A 127 -11.04 -0.30 8.62
CA MET A 127 -10.02 0.46 7.88
C MET A 127 -10.62 1.62 7.08
N GLY A 128 -11.93 1.73 6.98
CA GLY A 128 -12.63 2.83 6.33
C GLY A 128 -13.23 2.51 4.96
N ALA A 129 -13.31 1.23 4.55
CA ALA A 129 -14.03 0.87 3.34
C ALA A 129 -15.51 1.29 3.45
N THR A 130 -16.03 1.95 2.40
CA THR A 130 -17.43 2.39 2.33
C THR A 130 -18.37 1.29 1.86
N GLY A 131 -17.79 0.21 1.32
CA GLY A 131 -18.52 -0.96 0.85
C GLY A 131 -17.65 -2.19 0.72
N ILE A 132 -18.28 -3.36 0.74
CA ILE A 132 -17.62 -4.65 0.60
C ILE A 132 -18.27 -5.41 -0.57
N ILE A 133 -17.42 -6.02 -1.40
CA ILE A 133 -17.81 -6.93 -2.48
C ILE A 133 -17.31 -8.34 -2.13
N ASN A 134 -18.18 -9.34 -2.28
CA ASN A 134 -17.78 -10.73 -2.12
C ASN A 134 -17.12 -11.26 -3.41
N HIS A 135 -15.81 -11.48 -3.36
CA HIS A 135 -15.05 -11.96 -4.53
C HIS A 135 -15.32 -13.43 -4.92
N ARG A 136 -16.11 -14.17 -4.15
CA ARG A 136 -16.58 -15.52 -4.50
C ARG A 136 -17.83 -15.50 -5.38
N GLU A 137 -18.42 -14.34 -5.57
CA GLU A 137 -19.60 -14.11 -6.40
C GLU A 137 -19.26 -13.21 -7.58
N PRO A 138 -20.08 -13.17 -8.64
CA PRO A 138 -19.87 -12.23 -9.74
C PRO A 138 -19.75 -10.80 -9.24
N LEU A 139 -18.68 -10.09 -9.66
CA LEU A 139 -18.38 -8.75 -9.14
C LEU A 139 -19.29 -7.68 -9.76
N ALA A 140 -19.56 -7.77 -11.07
CA ALA A 140 -20.27 -6.72 -11.80
C ALA A 140 -21.67 -6.38 -11.24
N PRO A 141 -22.53 -7.36 -10.86
CA PRO A 141 -23.82 -7.03 -10.23
C PRO A 141 -23.68 -6.24 -8.93
N GLN A 142 -22.66 -6.55 -8.13
CA GLN A 142 -22.44 -5.92 -6.82
C GLN A 142 -21.94 -4.46 -6.95
N VAL A 143 -21.31 -4.09 -8.08
CA VAL A 143 -20.85 -2.71 -8.33
C VAL A 143 -22.02 -1.73 -8.44
N ASN A 144 -23.14 -2.16 -8.99
CA ASN A 144 -24.33 -1.32 -9.17
C ASN A 144 -24.90 -0.82 -7.83
N ASP A 145 -24.69 -1.56 -6.74
CA ASP A 145 -25.18 -1.20 -5.41
C ASP A 145 -24.52 0.08 -4.86
N PHE A 146 -23.38 0.48 -5.43
CA PHE A 146 -22.66 1.71 -5.05
C PHE A 146 -23.05 2.94 -5.89
N GLY A 147 -23.99 2.80 -6.82
CA GLY A 147 -24.42 3.91 -7.69
C GLY A 147 -23.35 4.39 -8.67
N ILE A 148 -22.40 3.54 -9.02
CA ILE A 148 -21.32 3.81 -9.99
C ILE A 148 -21.43 2.89 -11.19
N THR A 149 -20.87 3.31 -12.33
CA THR A 149 -20.81 2.50 -13.56
C THR A 149 -19.50 1.70 -13.68
N GLY A 150 -18.59 1.88 -12.73
CA GLY A 150 -17.29 1.23 -12.65
C GLY A 150 -16.34 2.01 -11.77
N PHE A 151 -15.21 1.40 -11.40
CA PHE A 151 -14.18 2.02 -10.59
C PHE A 151 -13.18 2.78 -11.47
N ASP A 152 -12.81 4.00 -11.06
CA ASP A 152 -11.75 4.78 -11.72
C ASP A 152 -10.37 4.16 -11.50
N GLY A 153 -10.17 3.51 -10.36
CA GLY A 153 -8.95 2.80 -10.00
C GLY A 153 -9.21 1.47 -9.30
N ILE A 154 -8.42 0.47 -9.67
CA ILE A 154 -8.39 -0.84 -9.00
C ILE A 154 -6.95 -1.14 -8.60
N LEU A 155 -6.73 -1.45 -7.31
CA LEU A 155 -5.48 -2.04 -6.82
C LEU A 155 -5.72 -3.50 -6.48
N SER A 156 -4.95 -4.40 -7.10
CA SER A 156 -5.13 -5.85 -6.94
C SER A 156 -3.95 -6.50 -6.25
N ALA A 157 -4.21 -7.14 -5.11
CA ALA A 157 -3.25 -7.99 -4.39
C ALA A 157 -3.32 -9.46 -4.80
N TYR A 158 -4.34 -9.85 -5.54
CA TYR A 158 -4.39 -11.05 -6.37
C TYR A 158 -5.28 -10.74 -7.58
N THR A 159 -4.88 -11.18 -8.77
CA THR A 159 -5.50 -10.67 -9.99
C THR A 159 -6.56 -11.64 -10.53
N PRO A 160 -7.86 -11.26 -10.48
CA PRO A 160 -8.92 -11.99 -11.17
C PRO A 160 -8.71 -11.99 -12.69
N PRO A 161 -9.44 -12.84 -13.46
CA PRO A 161 -9.40 -12.80 -14.91
C PRO A 161 -9.63 -11.40 -15.48
N ALA A 162 -8.90 -11.05 -16.54
CA ALA A 162 -8.98 -9.73 -17.17
C ALA A 162 -10.39 -9.36 -17.61
N SER A 163 -11.19 -10.33 -18.09
CA SER A 163 -12.60 -10.12 -18.45
C SER A 163 -13.43 -9.63 -17.27
N THR A 164 -13.29 -10.24 -16.10
CA THR A 164 -13.97 -9.84 -14.87
C THR A 164 -13.62 -8.40 -14.47
N LEU A 165 -12.34 -8.05 -14.53
CA LEU A 165 -11.90 -6.70 -14.22
C LEU A 165 -12.39 -5.68 -15.24
N ALA A 166 -12.40 -6.05 -16.54
CA ALA A 166 -12.91 -5.18 -17.60
C ALA A 166 -14.40 -4.83 -17.45
N GLU A 167 -15.20 -5.68 -16.82
CA GLU A 167 -16.61 -5.39 -16.55
C GLU A 167 -16.79 -4.28 -15.52
N ILE A 168 -15.96 -4.26 -14.47
CA ILE A 168 -16.14 -3.41 -13.27
C ILE A 168 -15.31 -2.14 -13.25
N ILE A 169 -14.35 -1.98 -14.18
CA ILE A 169 -13.52 -0.77 -14.28
C ILE A 169 -14.18 0.24 -15.23
N ALA A 170 -14.12 1.52 -14.89
CA ALA A 170 -14.66 2.59 -15.72
C ALA A 170 -13.80 2.81 -16.99
N PRO A 171 -14.35 3.37 -18.09
CA PRO A 171 -13.52 3.81 -19.22
C PRO A 171 -12.40 4.75 -18.76
N PHE A 172 -11.19 4.59 -19.34
CA PHE A 172 -9.96 5.28 -18.97
C PHE A 172 -9.49 5.02 -17.52
N GLY A 173 -10.07 4.03 -16.84
CA GLY A 173 -9.66 3.62 -15.51
C GLY A 173 -8.26 2.99 -15.47
N HIS A 174 -7.73 2.83 -14.26
CA HIS A 174 -6.40 2.30 -14.02
C HIS A 174 -6.47 1.03 -13.17
N LEU A 175 -5.85 -0.05 -13.66
CA LEU A 175 -5.60 -1.28 -12.91
C LEU A 175 -4.13 -1.30 -12.48
N VAL A 176 -3.89 -1.44 -11.19
CA VAL A 176 -2.55 -1.67 -10.63
C VAL A 176 -2.51 -3.05 -9.99
N MET A 177 -1.53 -3.85 -10.37
CA MET A 177 -1.32 -5.21 -9.87
C MET A 177 -0.02 -5.27 -9.07
N ILE A 178 -0.05 -5.89 -7.90
CA ILE A 178 1.13 -6.13 -7.04
C ILE A 178 1.49 -7.61 -6.93
N ASP A 179 0.66 -8.48 -7.48
CA ASP A 179 0.90 -9.92 -7.59
C ASP A 179 1.50 -10.28 -8.96
N GLY A 180 1.95 -11.52 -9.08
CA GLY A 180 2.40 -12.10 -10.35
C GLY A 180 1.29 -12.92 -11.00
N THR A 181 1.22 -12.87 -12.33
CA THR A 181 0.40 -13.77 -13.15
C THR A 181 1.19 -14.24 -14.35
N ASP A 182 1.07 -15.52 -14.71
CA ASP A 182 1.79 -16.11 -15.85
C ASP A 182 1.26 -15.58 -17.20
N SER A 183 -0.01 -15.17 -17.23
CA SER A 183 -0.64 -14.61 -18.43
C SER A 183 -1.76 -13.65 -18.07
N PHE A 184 -1.91 -12.58 -18.85
CA PHE A 184 -2.95 -11.58 -18.64
C PHE A 184 -3.42 -11.02 -19.98
N ASP A 185 -4.72 -11.15 -20.29
CA ASP A 185 -5.28 -10.69 -21.55
C ASP A 185 -5.55 -9.17 -21.54
N LEU A 186 -4.59 -8.39 -22.02
CA LEU A 186 -4.74 -6.95 -22.17
C LEU A 186 -5.82 -6.55 -23.18
N MET A 187 -6.18 -7.44 -24.14
CA MET A 187 -7.19 -7.10 -25.14
C MET A 187 -8.58 -6.98 -24.56
N ALA A 188 -8.86 -7.60 -23.41
CA ALA A 188 -10.10 -7.42 -22.68
C ALA A 188 -10.38 -5.94 -22.31
N PHE A 189 -9.34 -5.12 -22.19
CA PHE A 189 -9.43 -3.72 -21.78
C PHE A 189 -9.47 -2.71 -22.93
N LYS A 190 -9.26 -3.16 -24.17
CA LYS A 190 -9.11 -2.28 -25.33
C LYS A 190 -10.32 -1.36 -25.53
N SER A 191 -11.53 -1.88 -25.39
CA SER A 191 -12.77 -1.11 -25.63
C SER A 191 -12.96 0.07 -24.67
N LYS A 192 -12.35 0.02 -23.48
CA LYS A 192 -12.42 1.06 -22.45
C LYS A 192 -11.14 1.89 -22.34
N SER A 193 -10.11 1.64 -23.16
CA SER A 193 -8.83 2.37 -23.15
C SER A 193 -8.17 2.41 -21.76
N LEU A 194 -8.08 1.25 -21.09
CA LEU A 194 -7.58 1.17 -19.72
C LEU A 194 -6.06 1.25 -19.64
N THR A 195 -5.55 1.76 -18.53
CA THR A 195 -4.15 1.65 -18.15
C THR A 195 -3.96 0.46 -17.20
N VAL A 196 -2.94 -0.36 -17.48
CA VAL A 196 -2.54 -1.48 -16.61
C VAL A 196 -1.09 -1.28 -16.19
N THR A 197 -0.84 -1.33 -14.88
CA THR A 197 0.49 -1.15 -14.29
C THR A 197 0.80 -2.32 -13.36
N SER A 198 2.01 -2.87 -13.46
CA SER A 198 2.58 -3.74 -12.44
C SER A 198 3.36 -2.87 -11.46
N GLU A 199 3.01 -2.94 -10.18
CA GLU A 199 3.60 -2.11 -9.13
C GLU A 199 4.65 -2.88 -8.33
N SER A 200 5.80 -2.27 -8.12
CA SER A 200 6.81 -2.70 -7.17
C SER A 200 7.48 -1.49 -6.54
N MET A 201 7.16 -1.21 -5.29
CA MET A 201 7.74 -0.09 -4.54
C MET A 201 9.28 -0.20 -4.40
N PHE A 202 9.87 -1.34 -4.70
CA PHE A 202 11.32 -1.51 -4.72
C PHE A 202 12.01 -0.99 -6.00
N SER A 203 11.24 -0.65 -7.05
CA SER A 203 11.81 -0.20 -8.33
C SER A 203 12.69 1.05 -8.17
N ARG A 204 12.22 2.05 -7.44
CA ARG A 204 12.97 3.29 -7.20
C ARG A 204 14.33 3.05 -6.52
N PRO A 205 14.41 2.39 -5.35
CA PRO A 205 15.69 2.14 -4.71
C PRO A 205 16.55 1.09 -5.42
N GLN A 206 15.95 0.09 -6.08
CA GLN A 206 16.68 -0.97 -6.77
C GLN A 206 17.41 -0.45 -8.01
N PHE A 207 16.74 0.38 -8.81
CA PHE A 207 17.31 0.95 -10.03
C PHE A 207 17.90 2.34 -9.84
N ALA A 208 17.95 2.84 -8.59
CA ALA A 208 18.46 4.17 -8.26
C ALA A 208 17.91 5.26 -9.19
N THR A 209 16.59 5.25 -9.40
CA THR A 209 15.93 6.16 -10.35
C THR A 209 16.16 7.63 -9.96
N PRO A 210 16.09 8.58 -10.92
CA PRO A 210 16.28 10.01 -10.62
C PRO A 210 15.34 10.55 -9.53
N ASP A 211 14.17 9.95 -9.39
CA ASP A 211 13.11 10.29 -8.43
C ASP A 211 13.12 9.43 -7.16
N VAL A 212 14.20 8.70 -6.86
CA VAL A 212 14.29 7.81 -5.69
C VAL A 212 13.91 8.49 -4.37
N ALA A 213 14.14 9.80 -4.26
CA ALA A 213 13.79 10.59 -3.07
C ALA A 213 12.27 10.75 -2.85
N GLU A 214 11.44 10.43 -3.86
CA GLU A 214 9.98 10.44 -3.69
C GLU A 214 9.51 9.45 -2.61
N GLN A 215 10.22 8.34 -2.40
CA GLN A 215 9.88 7.41 -1.32
C GLN A 215 10.05 8.03 0.07
N GLY A 216 11.13 8.78 0.30
CA GLY A 216 11.30 9.52 1.55
C GLY A 216 10.21 10.57 1.75
N ARG A 217 9.82 11.28 0.68
CA ARG A 217 8.72 12.26 0.70
C ARG A 217 7.35 11.59 0.95
N ALA A 218 7.07 10.48 0.27
CA ALA A 218 5.86 9.70 0.50
C ALA A 218 5.76 9.23 1.96
N LEU A 219 6.84 8.70 2.53
CA LEU A 219 6.88 8.33 3.94
C LEU A 219 6.64 9.52 4.88
N ALA A 220 7.16 10.70 4.57
CA ALA A 220 6.90 11.90 5.36
C ALA A 220 5.40 12.29 5.30
N SER A 221 4.79 12.26 4.11
CA SER A 221 3.35 12.51 3.95
C SER A 221 2.50 11.47 4.68
N ILE A 222 2.89 10.20 4.65
CA ILE A 222 2.20 9.13 5.40
C ILE A 222 2.36 9.37 6.91
N ALA A 223 3.52 9.83 7.39
CA ALA A 223 3.73 10.19 8.79
C ALA A 223 2.76 11.32 9.23
N ASP A 224 2.58 12.33 8.40
CA ASP A 224 1.61 13.41 8.66
C ASP A 224 0.16 12.89 8.72
N LEU A 225 -0.21 11.95 7.86
CA LEU A 225 -1.54 11.32 7.91
C LEU A 225 -1.74 10.48 9.17
N VAL A 226 -0.68 9.83 9.66
CA VAL A 226 -0.71 9.11 10.95
C VAL A 226 -0.91 10.08 12.11
N GLU A 227 -0.16 11.18 12.17
CA GLU A 227 -0.30 12.19 13.22
C GLU A 227 -1.69 12.85 13.20
N LYS A 228 -2.29 13.01 12.01
CA LYS A 228 -3.69 13.45 11.84
C LYS A 228 -4.73 12.35 12.14
N ARG A 229 -4.29 11.14 12.54
CA ARG A 229 -5.15 9.98 12.80
C ARG A 229 -6.01 9.55 11.60
N GLN A 230 -5.57 9.85 10.38
CA GLN A 230 -6.19 9.40 9.14
C GLN A 230 -5.70 8.03 8.69
N ILE A 231 -4.51 7.64 9.15
CA ILE A 231 -3.93 6.31 8.99
C ILE A 231 -3.52 5.78 10.36
N ARG A 232 -3.85 4.53 10.66
CA ARG A 232 -3.44 3.82 11.86
C ARG A 232 -2.60 2.59 11.53
N PRO A 233 -1.75 2.10 12.45
CA PRO A 233 -1.02 0.85 12.27
C PRO A 233 -1.96 -0.32 12.01
N THR A 234 -1.49 -1.26 11.17
CA THR A 234 -2.23 -2.48 10.83
C THR A 234 -1.65 -3.71 11.55
N MET A 235 -0.71 -3.51 12.46
CA MET A 235 -0.11 -4.56 13.26
C MET A 235 -1.15 -5.17 14.21
N THR A 236 -1.35 -6.50 14.11
CA THR A 236 -2.26 -7.24 14.98
C THR A 236 -1.53 -8.12 16.00
N ARG A 237 -0.23 -8.37 15.77
CA ARG A 237 0.60 -9.19 16.65
C ARG A 237 2.03 -8.66 16.68
N HIS A 238 2.66 -8.73 17.85
CA HIS A 238 4.06 -8.42 18.07
C HIS A 238 4.75 -9.63 18.70
N ILE A 239 5.91 -10.02 18.15
CA ILE A 239 6.79 -11.06 18.71
C ILE A 239 8.08 -10.36 19.09
N GLU A 240 8.39 -10.35 20.39
CA GLU A 240 9.53 -9.62 20.92
C GLU A 240 10.83 -10.43 20.77
N GLY A 241 11.90 -9.75 20.37
CA GLY A 241 13.25 -10.29 20.26
C GLY A 241 13.55 -10.90 18.89
N LEU A 242 14.80 -10.70 18.44
CA LEU A 242 15.30 -11.20 17.15
C LEU A 242 16.05 -12.52 17.35
N THR A 243 15.32 -13.63 17.32
CA THR A 243 15.87 -15.00 17.33
C THR A 243 15.41 -15.77 16.10
N ALA A 244 16.16 -16.81 15.70
CA ALA A 244 15.76 -17.67 14.60
C ALA A 244 14.39 -18.36 14.82
N GLN A 245 14.04 -18.62 16.09
CA GLN A 245 12.74 -19.18 16.46
C GLN A 245 11.62 -18.15 16.23
N HIS A 246 11.79 -16.92 16.70
CA HIS A 246 10.79 -15.85 16.53
C HIS A 246 10.61 -15.47 15.07
N VAL A 247 11.66 -15.48 14.25
CA VAL A 247 11.54 -15.26 12.81
C VAL A 247 10.70 -16.36 12.16
N ARG A 248 10.96 -17.65 12.48
CA ARG A 248 10.13 -18.76 11.97
C ARG A 248 8.66 -18.65 12.42
N GLU A 249 8.42 -18.28 13.68
CA GLU A 249 7.05 -18.09 14.19
C GLU A 249 6.34 -16.94 13.47
N ALA A 250 7.02 -15.82 13.25
CA ALA A 250 6.45 -14.69 12.52
C ALA A 250 6.15 -15.04 11.05
N THR A 251 7.03 -15.78 10.38
CA THR A 251 6.82 -16.25 9.00
C THR A 251 5.61 -17.16 8.92
N ALA A 252 5.52 -18.17 9.80
CA ALA A 252 4.38 -19.08 9.83
C ALA A 252 3.03 -18.41 10.19
N ALA A 253 3.06 -17.24 10.80
CA ALA A 253 1.85 -16.50 11.14
C ALA A 253 1.27 -15.69 9.97
N VAL A 254 2.06 -15.47 8.89
CA VAL A 254 1.64 -14.71 7.69
C VAL A 254 1.44 -15.61 6.47
N GLU A 255 1.86 -16.86 6.49
CA GLU A 255 1.55 -17.92 5.52
C GLU A 255 0.14 -18.50 5.76
#